data_c681518595568c22865ee8264de8883d
#
_entry.id   c681518595568c22865ee8264de8883d
#
_cell.length_a   1.000
_cell.length_b   1.000
_cell.length_c   1.000
_cell.angle_alpha   90.00
_cell.angle_beta   90.00
_cell.angle_gamma   90.00
#
_symmetry.space_group_name_H-M   'P 1'
#
loop_
_entity.id
_entity.type
_entity.pdbx_description
1 polymer ?
#
loop_
_entity_poly.entity_id
_entity_poly.type
_entity_poly.pdbx_seq_one_letter_code
_entity_poly.pdbx_strand_id
1 'polypeptide(L)'
;MHEISLVQGLFQQLADLARQNKMTRVVTVTMQIGPLSGVVADSFRFGFEILSAEDDLVRGADLIINTTAVTYRCSKCGAGIESTAERPESCAECDEIFLLAEGGDELILEKVEME
;
A
#
# COMPACT_ATOMS: atom_id res chain seq x y z
N MET A 1 -8.35 -4.55 14.90
CA MET A 1 -7.40 -3.75 14.21
C MET A 1 -7.35 -4.08 12.72
N HIS A 2 -7.63 -3.08 11.91
CA HIS A 2 -7.78 -3.23 10.47
C HIS A 2 -6.50 -3.75 9.78
N GLU A 3 -5.35 -3.15 10.07
CA GLU A 3 -4.09 -3.51 9.42
C GLU A 3 -3.61 -4.91 9.76
N ILE A 4 -3.85 -5.38 10.96
CA ILE A 4 -3.47 -6.75 11.36
C ILE A 4 -4.20 -7.78 10.49
N SER A 5 -5.50 -7.57 10.24
CA SER A 5 -6.28 -8.47 9.38
C SER A 5 -5.74 -8.48 7.95
N LEU A 6 -5.30 -7.33 7.45
CA LEU A 6 -4.71 -7.22 6.11
C LEU A 6 -3.39 -7.97 6.03
N VAL A 7 -2.56 -7.88 7.07
CA VAL A 7 -1.29 -8.63 7.13
C VAL A 7 -1.55 -10.13 7.16
N GLN A 8 -2.53 -10.56 7.94
CA GLN A 8 -2.90 -11.99 8.00
C GLN A 8 -3.34 -12.49 6.62
N GLY A 9 -4.16 -11.71 5.91
CA GLY A 9 -4.58 -12.04 4.55
C GLY A 9 -3.39 -12.10 3.58
N LEU A 10 -2.47 -11.16 3.71
CA LEU A 10 -1.24 -11.16 2.91
C LEU A 10 -0.43 -12.45 3.16
N PHE A 11 -0.27 -12.85 4.42
CA PHE A 11 0.50 -14.05 4.75
C PHE A 11 -0.13 -15.31 4.17
N GLN A 12 -1.46 -15.40 4.13
CA GLN A 12 -2.14 -16.50 3.47
C GLN A 12 -1.85 -16.51 1.97
N GLN A 13 -1.89 -15.35 1.34
CA GLN A 13 -1.57 -15.21 -0.08
C GLN A 13 -0.12 -15.62 -0.35
N LEU A 14 0.82 -15.20 0.50
CA LEU A 14 2.23 -15.58 0.38
C LEU A 14 2.43 -17.08 0.55
N ALA A 15 1.71 -17.70 1.49
CA ALA A 15 1.78 -19.14 1.70
C ALA A 15 1.29 -19.89 0.46
N ASP A 16 0.20 -19.42 -0.16
CA ASP A 16 -0.31 -20.02 -1.40
C ASP A 16 0.68 -19.89 -2.54
N LEU A 17 1.27 -18.71 -2.70
CA LEU A 17 2.28 -18.47 -3.74
C LEU A 17 3.52 -19.33 -3.54
N ALA A 18 3.99 -19.47 -2.31
CA ALA A 18 5.14 -20.30 -1.97
C ALA A 18 4.86 -21.77 -2.31
N ARG A 19 3.68 -22.26 -1.97
CA ARG A 19 3.29 -23.63 -2.24
C ARG A 19 3.20 -23.90 -3.75
N GLN A 20 2.61 -22.98 -4.50
CA GLN A 20 2.47 -23.08 -5.95
C GLN A 20 3.81 -23.08 -6.67
N ASN A 21 4.79 -22.37 -6.14
CA ASN A 21 6.10 -22.21 -6.75
C ASN A 21 7.19 -23.06 -6.07
N LYS A 22 6.81 -23.90 -5.12
CA LYS A 22 7.71 -24.78 -4.36
C LYS A 22 8.84 -24.02 -3.68
N MET A 23 8.48 -22.88 -3.08
CA MET A 23 9.39 -22.05 -2.32
C MET A 23 9.20 -22.30 -0.83
N THR A 24 10.25 -22.10 -0.05
CA THR A 24 10.24 -22.36 1.39
C THR A 24 10.39 -21.10 2.22
N ARG A 25 10.76 -19.97 1.61
CA ARG A 25 11.02 -18.74 2.34
C ARG A 25 10.71 -17.51 1.49
N VAL A 26 10.08 -16.54 2.13
CA VAL A 26 9.89 -15.20 1.55
C VAL A 26 11.07 -14.32 1.96
N VAL A 27 11.70 -13.67 1.01
CA VAL A 27 12.86 -12.82 1.22
C VAL A 27 12.45 -11.35 1.27
N THR A 28 11.66 -10.91 0.30
CA THR A 28 11.24 -9.51 0.19
C THR A 28 9.79 -9.43 -0.27
N VAL A 29 9.03 -8.54 0.35
CA VAL A 29 7.65 -8.21 -0.03
C VAL A 29 7.57 -6.74 -0.35
N THR A 30 7.08 -6.39 -1.53
CA THR A 30 6.87 -5.00 -1.93
C THR A 30 5.37 -4.73 -2.07
N MET A 31 4.87 -3.77 -1.31
CA MET A 31 3.47 -3.36 -1.33
C MET A 31 3.34 -1.95 -1.89
N GLN A 32 2.28 -1.71 -2.65
CA GLN A 32 1.84 -0.35 -2.98
C GLN A 32 0.68 0.01 -2.07
N ILE A 33 0.83 1.07 -1.29
CA ILE A 33 -0.22 1.55 -0.38
C ILE A 33 -0.50 3.00 -0.74
N GLY A 34 -1.69 3.25 -1.29
CA GLY A 34 -2.09 4.61 -1.65
C GLY A 34 -2.52 5.43 -0.45
N PRO A 35 -2.36 6.76 -0.50
CA PRO A 35 -2.72 7.63 0.62
C PRO A 35 -4.22 7.62 0.95
N LEU A 36 -5.07 7.21 0.00
CA LEU A 36 -6.52 7.15 0.19
C LEU A 36 -7.02 5.72 0.40
N SER A 37 -6.12 4.76 0.62
CA SER A 37 -6.50 3.36 0.81
C SER A 37 -7.20 3.09 2.14
N GLY A 38 -7.09 4.01 3.09
CA GLY A 38 -7.56 3.80 4.45
C GLY A 38 -6.59 2.99 5.31
N VAL A 39 -5.46 2.60 4.76
CA VAL A 39 -4.44 1.81 5.45
C VAL A 39 -3.33 2.73 5.93
N VAL A 40 -3.02 2.65 7.22
CA VAL A 40 -1.89 3.38 7.80
C VAL A 40 -0.64 2.55 7.59
N ALA A 41 0.29 3.05 6.77
CA ALA A 41 1.50 2.31 6.38
C ALA A 41 2.34 1.88 7.58
N ASP A 42 2.51 2.75 8.57
CA ASP A 42 3.29 2.43 9.77
C ASP A 42 2.65 1.31 10.58
N SER A 43 1.32 1.31 10.69
CA SER A 43 0.58 0.24 11.38
C SER A 43 0.66 -1.07 10.61
N PHE A 44 0.62 -1.01 9.30
CA PHE A 44 0.78 -2.19 8.45
C PHE A 44 2.18 -2.79 8.64
N ARG A 45 3.20 -1.97 8.61
CA ARG A 45 4.59 -2.40 8.84
C ARG A 45 4.76 -3.02 10.22
N PHE A 46 4.20 -2.38 11.24
CA PHE A 46 4.28 -2.88 12.61
C PHE A 46 3.62 -4.25 12.74
N GLY A 47 2.42 -4.42 12.17
CA GLY A 47 1.73 -5.72 12.15
C GLY A 47 2.52 -6.78 11.40
N PHE A 48 3.12 -6.42 10.27
CA PHE A 48 3.97 -7.32 9.50
C PHE A 48 5.16 -7.79 10.35
N GLU A 49 5.85 -6.88 11.02
CA GLU A 49 7.01 -7.21 11.83
C GLU A 49 6.65 -8.16 12.98
N ILE A 50 5.54 -7.89 13.67
CA ILE A 50 5.10 -8.73 14.78
C ILE A 50 4.71 -10.14 14.29
N LEU A 51 3.88 -10.23 13.27
CA LEU A 51 3.38 -11.51 12.80
C LEU A 51 4.44 -12.33 12.07
N SER A 52 5.37 -11.66 11.37
CA SER A 52 6.44 -12.37 10.66
C SER A 52 7.40 -13.08 11.61
N ALA A 53 7.58 -12.56 12.81
CA ALA A 53 8.46 -13.18 13.80
C ALA A 53 7.97 -14.57 14.21
N GLU A 54 6.68 -14.84 14.06
CA GLU A 54 6.07 -16.12 14.44
C GLU A 54 5.74 -17.03 13.25
N ASP A 55 6.09 -16.61 12.03
CA ASP A 55 5.78 -17.34 10.80
C ASP A 55 7.06 -17.78 10.11
N ASP A 56 7.26 -19.09 10.01
CA ASP A 56 8.50 -19.65 9.46
C ASP A 56 8.74 -19.24 8.00
N LEU A 57 7.69 -19.05 7.23
CA LEU A 57 7.81 -18.67 5.82
C LEU A 57 8.28 -17.21 5.66
N VAL A 58 7.80 -16.32 6.50
CA VAL A 58 8.02 -14.88 6.34
C VAL A 58 9.02 -14.31 7.34
N ARG A 59 9.50 -15.11 8.28
CA ARG A 59 10.45 -14.64 9.31
C ARG A 59 11.70 -14.06 8.65
N GLY A 60 12.04 -12.84 9.02
CA GLY A 60 13.20 -12.14 8.49
C GLY A 60 13.00 -11.51 7.11
N ALA A 61 11.80 -11.61 6.53
CA ALA A 61 11.52 -10.98 5.25
C ALA A 61 11.53 -9.45 5.39
N ASP A 62 12.02 -8.77 4.35
CA ASP A 62 11.99 -7.32 4.27
C ASP A 62 10.66 -6.88 3.67
N LEU A 63 10.05 -5.87 4.26
CA LEU A 63 8.84 -5.24 3.74
C LEU A 63 9.19 -3.89 3.17
N ILE A 64 8.92 -3.70 1.88
CA ILE A 64 9.08 -2.44 1.18
C ILE A 64 7.69 -1.89 0.92
N ILE A 65 7.43 -0.66 1.34
CA ILE A 65 6.16 0.00 1.09
C ILE A 65 6.41 1.21 0.19
N ASN A 66 5.77 1.19 -0.99
CA ASN A 66 5.78 2.30 -1.92
C ASN A 66 4.44 3.01 -1.85
N THR A 67 4.48 4.34 -1.76
CA THR A 67 3.28 5.17 -1.74
C THR A 67 2.96 5.63 -3.15
N THR A 68 1.71 5.51 -3.54
CA THR A 68 1.26 5.96 -4.85
C THR A 68 0.76 7.40 -4.77
N ALA A 69 0.75 8.09 -5.91
CA ALA A 69 0.26 9.46 -6.00
C ALA A 69 -1.24 9.48 -6.22
N VAL A 70 -1.87 10.56 -5.75
CA VAL A 70 -3.27 10.90 -6.02
C VAL A 70 -3.28 12.08 -6.97
N THR A 71 -4.06 12.03 -8.03
CA THR A 71 -4.33 13.18 -8.86
C THR A 71 -5.62 13.85 -8.38
N TYR A 72 -5.52 15.09 -7.96
CA TYR A 72 -6.69 15.89 -7.57
C TYR A 72 -7.08 16.77 -8.74
N ARG A 73 -8.26 16.49 -9.31
CA ARG A 73 -8.73 17.18 -10.49
C ARG A 73 -9.75 18.22 -10.10
N CYS A 74 -9.55 19.46 -10.57
CA CYS A 74 -10.48 20.55 -10.33
C CYS A 74 -11.82 20.27 -11.01
N SER A 75 -12.90 20.39 -10.25
CA SER A 75 -14.25 20.18 -10.78
C SER A 75 -14.71 21.29 -11.72
N LYS A 76 -14.03 22.42 -11.71
CA LYS A 76 -14.41 23.61 -12.49
C LYS A 76 -13.57 23.76 -13.77
N CYS A 77 -12.24 23.75 -13.66
CA CYS A 77 -11.36 23.99 -14.81
C CYS A 77 -10.69 22.73 -15.35
N GLY A 78 -10.78 21.60 -14.64
CA GLY A 78 -10.19 20.34 -15.08
C GLY A 78 -8.69 20.20 -14.83
N ALA A 79 -8.04 21.18 -14.21
CA ALA A 79 -6.61 21.09 -13.90
C ALA A 79 -6.34 19.98 -12.89
N GLY A 80 -5.23 19.25 -13.06
CA GLY A 80 -4.83 18.18 -12.18
C GLY A 80 -3.60 18.53 -11.37
N ILE A 81 -3.57 18.08 -10.11
CA ILE A 81 -2.42 18.24 -9.22
C ILE A 81 -2.11 16.89 -8.61
N GLU A 82 -0.88 16.42 -8.76
CA GLU A 82 -0.43 15.17 -8.13
C GLU A 82 0.12 15.43 -6.74
N SER A 83 -0.23 14.56 -5.79
CA SER A 83 0.28 14.61 -4.44
C SER A 83 0.42 13.21 -3.86
N THR A 84 1.49 12.97 -3.13
CA THR A 84 1.70 11.73 -2.38
C THR A 84 1.41 11.91 -0.90
N ALA A 85 1.09 13.10 -0.45
CA ALA A 85 0.90 13.44 0.95
C ALA A 85 -0.46 14.08 1.20
N GLU A 86 -0.49 15.41 1.29
CA GLU A 86 -1.69 16.12 1.69
C GLU A 86 -2.58 16.49 0.51
N ARG A 87 -3.88 16.55 0.77
CA ARG A 87 -4.85 17.05 -0.18
C ARG A 87 -4.63 18.54 -0.38
N PRO A 88 -4.52 19.04 -1.63
CA PRO A 88 -4.46 20.48 -1.88
C PRO A 88 -5.74 21.17 -1.38
N GLU A 89 -5.59 22.39 -0.86
CA GLU A 89 -6.72 23.16 -0.36
C GLU A 89 -7.60 23.70 -1.48
N SER A 90 -6.98 24.06 -2.61
CA SER A 90 -7.69 24.64 -3.75
C SER A 90 -6.92 24.42 -5.04
N CYS A 91 -7.58 24.65 -6.15
CA CYS A 91 -6.97 24.61 -7.48
C CYS A 91 -6.02 25.79 -7.65
N ALA A 92 -4.78 25.51 -8.08
CA ALA A 92 -3.77 26.54 -8.31
C ALA A 92 -4.13 27.45 -9.50
N GLU A 93 -5.00 26.97 -10.40
CA GLU A 93 -5.36 27.70 -11.61
C GLU A 93 -6.56 28.63 -11.42
N CYS A 94 -7.57 28.19 -10.63
CA CYS A 94 -8.83 28.95 -10.52
C CYS A 94 -9.36 29.09 -9.10
N ASP A 95 -8.60 28.63 -8.09
CA ASP A 95 -8.94 28.70 -6.68
C ASP A 95 -10.18 27.91 -6.25
N GLU A 96 -10.72 27.04 -7.13
CA GLU A 96 -11.83 26.17 -6.77
C GLU A 96 -11.41 25.20 -5.67
N ILE A 97 -12.25 25.06 -4.63
CA ILE A 97 -11.97 24.17 -3.51
C ILE A 97 -12.48 22.76 -3.73
N PHE A 98 -13.34 22.54 -4.71
CA PHE A 98 -13.94 21.24 -4.97
C PHE A 98 -13.05 20.45 -5.92
N LEU A 99 -12.22 19.58 -5.35
CA LEU A 99 -11.27 18.77 -6.10
C LEU A 99 -11.68 17.29 -5.99
N LEU A 100 -11.61 16.59 -7.11
CA LEU A 100 -11.93 15.18 -7.20
C LEU A 100 -10.65 14.34 -7.19
N ALA A 101 -10.56 13.40 -6.27
CA ALA A 101 -9.40 12.52 -6.17
C ALA A 101 -9.49 11.40 -7.21
N GLU A 102 -8.38 11.15 -7.91
CA GLU A 102 -8.24 10.05 -8.87
C GLU A 102 -7.04 9.20 -8.46
N GLY A 103 -7.27 7.92 -8.21
CA GLY A 103 -6.22 7.01 -7.74
C GLY A 103 -5.94 7.17 -6.25
N GLY A 104 -4.83 6.61 -5.80
CA GLY A 104 -4.38 6.74 -4.41
C GLY A 104 -5.08 5.82 -3.43
N ASP A 105 -5.98 4.95 -3.87
CA ASP A 105 -6.72 4.01 -3.04
C ASP A 105 -6.16 2.58 -3.12
N GLU A 106 -4.99 2.41 -3.72
CA GLU A 106 -4.41 1.10 -3.96
C GLU A 106 -3.89 0.45 -2.68
N LEU A 107 -4.11 -0.85 -2.58
CA LEU A 107 -3.44 -1.73 -1.64
C LEU A 107 -3.09 -2.98 -2.43
N ILE A 108 -1.88 -3.01 -2.98
CA ILE A 108 -1.48 -4.01 -3.97
C ILE A 108 -0.18 -4.68 -3.56
N LEU A 109 -0.17 -6.01 -3.62
CA LEU A 109 1.07 -6.78 -3.54
C LEU A 109 1.76 -6.66 -4.90
N GLU A 110 2.77 -5.81 -4.97
CA GLU A 110 3.45 -5.49 -6.22
C GLU A 110 4.47 -6.54 -6.62
N LYS A 111 5.26 -7.00 -5.65
CA LYS A 111 6.37 -7.91 -5.92
C LYS A 111 6.70 -8.75 -4.70
N VAL A 112 7.04 -10.01 -4.94
CA VAL A 112 7.52 -10.91 -3.89
C VAL A 112 8.78 -11.60 -4.39
N GLU A 113 9.82 -11.63 -3.55
CA GLU A 113 11.00 -12.42 -3.79
C GLU A 113 11.01 -13.57 -2.81
N MET A 114 11.18 -14.78 -3.33
CA MET A 114 11.16 -16.03 -2.56
C MET A 114 12.36 -16.89 -2.91
N GLU A 115 12.70 -17.80 -2.01
CA GLU A 115 13.70 -18.83 -2.26
C GLU A 115 13.29 -20.21 -1.74
#